data_acd35d4b23675004a9fb5551e5e21dfa
#
_entry.id   acd35d4b23675004a9fb5551e5e21dfa
#
_cell.length_a   1.000
_cell.length_b   1.000
_cell.length_c   1.000
_cell.angle_alpha   90.00
_cell.angle_beta   90.00
_cell.angle_gamma   90.00
#
_symmetry.space_group_name_H-M   'P 1'
#
loop_
_entity.id
_entity.type
_entity.pdbx_description
1 polymer ?
#
loop_
_entity_poly.entity_id
_entity_poly.type
_entity_poly.pdbx_seq_one_letter_code
_entity_poly.pdbx_strand_id
1 'polypeptide(L)'
;GAFTGAVDAQLSVGGATVTRSSNSVNDLLPGVTLTLAKAGTSTVTVGADPAGTSTKVQALVDALNGVLSSISTQTAYSSTTKKGGPLSGEGLARSISSTLLDDVVSAVGTGQTKLLSQLGIQTTRNGTLTFDSSKLATAVQQDPQGVASLLSGFAKGVEDYAKAATSSSGTVTNAAKSAGQEATRRQDQIDAFEVRMAALETSYRAKFAALDSVLGSLKQQQSAVSSAI
;
A
#
# COMPACT_ATOMS: atom_id res chain seq x y z
N GLY A 1 -34.50 42.16 36.34
CA GLY A 1 -34.44 40.74 36.07
C GLY A 1 -33.37 40.12 36.95
N ALA A 2 -33.73 39.15 37.81
CA ALA A 2 -32.74 38.43 38.59
C ALA A 2 -31.93 37.52 37.66
N PHE A 3 -30.59 37.69 37.64
CA PHE A 3 -29.66 36.76 36.96
C PHE A 3 -29.59 35.49 37.80
N THR A 4 -30.12 34.39 37.33
CA THR A 4 -29.85 33.07 37.89
C THR A 4 -28.43 32.70 37.44
N GLY A 5 -27.54 32.57 38.44
CA GLY A 5 -26.17 32.13 38.14
C GLY A 5 -26.14 30.75 37.46
N ALA A 6 -25.16 30.55 36.57
CA ALA A 6 -24.97 29.25 35.96
C ALA A 6 -24.71 28.18 37.04
N VAL A 7 -25.43 27.07 36.97
CA VAL A 7 -25.28 25.94 37.90
C VAL A 7 -24.62 24.81 37.14
N ASP A 8 -23.64 24.19 37.77
CA ASP A 8 -22.94 23.02 37.19
C ASP A 8 -23.92 21.85 36.93
N ALA A 9 -23.68 21.13 35.89
CA ALA A 9 -24.44 19.93 35.57
C ALA A 9 -24.14 18.83 36.60
N GLN A 10 -25.17 18.24 37.16
CA GLN A 10 -25.07 17.19 38.19
C GLN A 10 -25.71 15.91 37.64
N LEU A 11 -24.97 14.81 37.68
CA LEU A 11 -25.47 13.51 37.23
C LEU A 11 -25.04 12.42 38.22
N SER A 12 -25.91 11.41 38.42
CA SER A 12 -25.60 10.23 39.22
C SER A 12 -25.49 9.01 38.30
N VAL A 13 -24.35 8.33 38.36
CA VAL A 13 -24.07 7.11 37.58
C VAL A 13 -23.62 6.02 38.53
N GLY A 14 -24.35 4.88 38.53
CA GLY A 14 -24.01 3.75 39.41
C GLY A 14 -24.05 4.09 40.89
N GLY A 15 -24.84 5.08 41.33
CA GLY A 15 -24.94 5.55 42.71
C GLY A 15 -23.91 6.63 43.09
N ALA A 16 -22.96 6.95 42.24
CA ALA A 16 -22.01 8.05 42.46
C ALA A 16 -22.51 9.34 41.81
N THR A 17 -22.54 10.45 42.55
CA THR A 17 -22.89 11.76 42.03
C THR A 17 -21.65 12.50 41.52
N VAL A 18 -21.70 12.99 40.29
CA VAL A 18 -20.60 13.69 39.61
C VAL A 18 -21.11 15.05 39.17
N THR A 19 -20.33 16.10 39.41
CA THR A 19 -20.63 17.48 38.97
C THR A 19 -19.65 17.91 37.86
N ARG A 20 -20.17 18.54 36.80
CA ARG A 20 -19.38 19.06 35.69
C ARG A 20 -19.87 20.45 35.31
N SER A 21 -18.91 21.28 34.91
CA SER A 21 -19.19 22.66 34.41
C SER A 21 -19.80 22.71 32.99
N SER A 22 -19.93 21.56 32.34
CA SER A 22 -20.50 21.41 31.00
C SER A 22 -21.58 20.33 30.98
N ASN A 23 -22.59 20.52 30.12
CA ASN A 23 -23.59 19.49 29.80
C ASN A 23 -23.06 18.39 28.89
N SER A 24 -21.84 18.52 28.37
CA SER A 24 -21.17 17.49 27.59
C SER A 24 -20.08 16.83 28.46
N VAL A 25 -20.30 15.58 28.82
CA VAL A 25 -19.48 14.83 29.80
C VAL A 25 -18.86 13.62 29.05
N ASN A 26 -17.54 13.58 28.91
CA ASN A 26 -16.82 12.59 28.13
C ASN A 26 -15.79 11.78 28.96
N ASP A 27 -15.75 12.00 30.27
CA ASP A 27 -14.75 11.44 31.17
C ASP A 27 -15.30 10.39 32.16
N LEU A 28 -16.59 10.08 32.08
CA LEU A 28 -17.23 9.09 33.00
C LEU A 28 -17.18 7.66 32.48
N LEU A 29 -17.33 7.50 31.15
CA LEU A 29 -17.30 6.19 30.49
C LEU A 29 -16.30 6.26 29.34
N PRO A 30 -15.27 5.42 29.33
CA PRO A 30 -14.28 5.43 28.24
C PRO A 30 -14.93 5.31 26.86
N GLY A 31 -14.67 6.28 25.99
CA GLY A 31 -15.20 6.31 24.63
C GLY A 31 -16.65 6.75 24.48
N VAL A 32 -17.32 7.20 25.55
CA VAL A 32 -18.71 7.66 25.50
C VAL A 32 -18.79 9.14 25.91
N THR A 33 -19.45 9.96 25.11
CA THR A 33 -19.81 11.34 25.47
C THR A 33 -21.29 11.40 25.78
N LEU A 34 -21.62 11.80 27.01
CA LEU A 34 -23.00 12.02 27.49
C LEU A 34 -23.36 13.49 27.31
N THR A 35 -24.43 13.79 26.58
CA THR A 35 -24.97 15.14 26.44
C THR A 35 -26.24 15.25 27.29
N LEU A 36 -26.21 16.09 28.34
CA LEU A 36 -27.32 16.31 29.26
C LEU A 36 -28.28 17.33 28.65
N ALA A 37 -29.47 16.89 28.24
CA ALA A 37 -30.46 17.76 27.59
C ALA A 37 -31.47 18.32 28.58
N LYS A 38 -31.84 17.55 29.64
CA LYS A 38 -32.79 17.96 30.67
C LYS A 38 -32.64 17.10 31.94
N ALA A 39 -33.14 17.59 33.04
CA ALA A 39 -33.21 16.81 34.25
C ALA A 39 -34.18 15.62 34.13
N GLY A 40 -33.80 14.47 34.66
CA GLY A 40 -34.56 13.22 34.61
C GLY A 40 -33.68 11.99 34.79
N THR A 41 -34.30 10.82 34.78
CA THR A 41 -33.58 9.54 34.80
C THR A 41 -33.62 8.92 33.40
N SER A 42 -32.47 8.44 32.93
CA SER A 42 -32.35 7.74 31.63
C SER A 42 -31.45 6.52 31.79
N THR A 43 -31.76 5.47 31.04
CA THR A 43 -30.90 4.30 30.97
C THR A 43 -30.03 4.43 29.73
N VAL A 44 -28.71 4.46 29.89
CA VAL A 44 -27.74 4.44 28.83
C VAL A 44 -27.25 3.01 28.66
N THR A 45 -27.50 2.43 27.47
CA THR A 45 -26.98 1.10 27.13
C THR A 45 -25.84 1.29 26.14
N VAL A 46 -24.63 0.86 26.55
CA VAL A 46 -23.48 0.81 25.65
C VAL A 46 -23.44 -0.59 25.06
N GLY A 47 -23.70 -0.66 23.78
CA GLY A 47 -23.69 -1.91 23.01
C GLY A 47 -22.60 -1.90 21.94
N ALA A 48 -22.28 -3.09 21.43
CA ALA A 48 -21.43 -3.19 20.25
C ALA A 48 -22.10 -2.50 19.05
N ASP A 49 -21.31 -1.84 18.21
CA ASP A 49 -21.77 -1.26 16.92
C ASP A 49 -21.28 -2.15 15.75
N PRO A 50 -22.11 -3.12 15.32
CA PRO A 50 -21.73 -3.99 14.20
C PRO A 50 -21.62 -3.23 12.87
N ALA A 51 -22.42 -2.17 12.69
CA ALA A 51 -22.42 -1.41 11.43
C ALA A 51 -21.15 -0.57 11.28
N GLY A 52 -20.77 0.18 12.33
CA GLY A 52 -19.52 0.93 12.34
C GLY A 52 -18.29 0.03 12.26
N THR A 53 -18.33 -1.13 12.94
CA THR A 53 -17.27 -2.14 12.82
C THR A 53 -17.18 -2.69 11.40
N SER A 54 -18.31 -3.02 10.77
CA SER A 54 -18.37 -3.53 9.40
C SER A 54 -17.79 -2.54 8.39
N THR A 55 -18.11 -1.26 8.52
CA THR A 55 -17.55 -0.20 7.65
C THR A 55 -16.02 -0.14 7.74
N LYS A 56 -15.47 -0.23 8.95
CA LYS A 56 -14.00 -0.23 9.15
C LYS A 56 -13.33 -1.48 8.60
N VAL A 57 -13.96 -2.64 8.78
CA VAL A 57 -13.45 -3.92 8.24
C VAL A 57 -13.50 -3.91 6.72
N GLN A 58 -14.59 -3.42 6.11
CA GLN A 58 -14.69 -3.28 4.66
C GLN A 58 -13.56 -2.38 4.12
N ALA A 59 -13.34 -1.22 4.73
CA ALA A 59 -12.26 -0.32 4.33
C ALA A 59 -10.87 -0.98 4.41
N LEU A 60 -10.62 -1.79 5.44
CA LEU A 60 -9.36 -2.53 5.56
C LEU A 60 -9.23 -3.59 4.46
N VAL A 61 -10.28 -4.37 4.20
CA VAL A 61 -10.31 -5.38 3.13
C VAL A 61 -10.10 -4.72 1.76
N ASP A 62 -10.74 -3.58 1.50
CA ASP A 62 -10.60 -2.83 0.25
C ASP A 62 -9.17 -2.30 0.07
N ALA A 63 -8.55 -1.79 1.14
CA ALA A 63 -7.16 -1.34 1.11
C ALA A 63 -6.19 -2.49 0.81
N LEU A 64 -6.37 -3.65 1.46
CA LEU A 64 -5.57 -4.84 1.20
C LEU A 64 -5.74 -5.35 -0.23
N ASN A 65 -6.98 -5.40 -0.73
CA ASN A 65 -7.28 -5.75 -2.12
C ASN A 65 -6.64 -4.77 -3.11
N GLY A 66 -6.59 -3.48 -2.77
CA GLY A 66 -5.90 -2.46 -3.56
C GLY A 66 -4.41 -2.77 -3.74
N VAL A 67 -3.72 -3.16 -2.66
CA VAL A 67 -2.32 -3.58 -2.70
C VAL A 67 -2.15 -4.86 -3.52
N LEU A 68 -2.96 -5.90 -3.25
CA LEU A 68 -2.91 -7.19 -3.95
C LEU A 68 -3.17 -7.03 -5.46
N SER A 69 -4.15 -6.22 -5.83
CA SER A 69 -4.47 -5.89 -7.23
C SER A 69 -3.35 -5.12 -7.91
N SER A 70 -2.75 -4.15 -7.22
CA SER A 70 -1.60 -3.40 -7.74
C SER A 70 -0.43 -4.34 -8.03
N ILE A 71 -0.08 -5.22 -7.09
CA ILE A 71 0.97 -6.22 -7.28
C ILE A 71 0.64 -7.14 -8.44
N SER A 72 -0.60 -7.67 -8.49
CA SER A 72 -1.06 -8.56 -9.56
C SER A 72 -0.91 -7.89 -10.94
N THR A 73 -1.34 -6.63 -11.07
CA THR A 73 -1.25 -5.87 -12.33
C THR A 73 0.21 -5.65 -12.75
N GLN A 74 1.07 -5.29 -11.78
CA GLN A 74 2.49 -5.00 -12.06
C GLN A 74 3.32 -6.26 -12.34
N THR A 75 2.88 -7.43 -11.89
CA THR A 75 3.56 -8.72 -12.10
C THR A 75 2.96 -9.53 -13.23
N ALA A 76 1.78 -9.15 -13.75
CA ALA A 76 1.06 -9.89 -14.78
C ALA A 76 1.86 -9.99 -16.09
N TYR A 77 1.76 -11.14 -16.75
CA TYR A 77 2.25 -11.32 -18.11
C TYR A 77 1.12 -11.08 -19.12
N SER A 78 1.36 -10.18 -20.06
CA SER A 78 0.43 -9.94 -21.17
C SER A 78 0.70 -10.89 -22.33
N SER A 79 -0.21 -11.80 -22.59
CA SER A 79 -0.14 -12.71 -23.73
C SER A 79 -0.25 -11.97 -25.09
N THR A 80 -0.90 -10.81 -25.10
CA THR A 80 -1.06 -9.97 -26.31
C THR A 80 0.23 -9.28 -26.68
N THR A 81 0.90 -8.62 -25.71
CA THR A 81 2.16 -7.90 -25.96
C THR A 81 3.39 -8.78 -25.80
N LYS A 82 3.22 -10.02 -25.30
CA LYS A 82 4.30 -10.96 -24.92
C LYS A 82 5.33 -10.34 -23.97
N LYS A 83 4.87 -9.43 -23.10
CA LYS A 83 5.71 -8.74 -22.12
C LYS A 83 5.19 -8.96 -20.72
N GLY A 84 6.09 -9.11 -19.76
CA GLY A 84 5.79 -9.06 -18.35
C GLY A 84 5.55 -7.62 -17.89
N GLY A 85 4.77 -7.45 -16.84
CA GLY A 85 4.65 -6.16 -16.15
C GLY A 85 5.99 -5.71 -15.56
N PRO A 86 6.09 -4.45 -15.11
CA PRO A 86 7.34 -3.86 -14.60
C PRO A 86 7.97 -4.64 -13.44
N LEU A 87 7.16 -5.33 -12.61
CA LEU A 87 7.60 -6.17 -11.50
C LEU A 87 7.52 -7.67 -11.80
N SER A 88 7.39 -8.04 -13.09
CA SER A 88 7.38 -9.44 -13.49
C SER A 88 8.72 -10.10 -13.15
N GLY A 89 8.68 -11.15 -12.33
CA GLY A 89 9.88 -11.83 -11.85
C GLY A 89 10.40 -11.33 -10.50
N GLU A 90 9.91 -10.19 -9.99
CA GLU A 90 10.33 -9.66 -8.70
C GLU A 90 9.79 -10.51 -7.54
N GLY A 91 10.71 -11.19 -6.83
CA GLY A 91 10.38 -12.04 -5.69
C GLY A 91 9.74 -11.29 -4.53
N LEU A 92 10.13 -10.02 -4.30
CA LEU A 92 9.57 -9.18 -3.24
C LEU A 92 8.07 -8.94 -3.43
N ALA A 93 7.61 -8.63 -4.64
CA ALA A 93 6.20 -8.41 -4.93
C ALA A 93 5.36 -9.66 -4.58
N ARG A 94 5.87 -10.84 -4.93
CA ARG A 94 5.23 -12.12 -4.59
C ARG A 94 5.25 -12.39 -3.09
N SER A 95 6.36 -12.10 -2.42
CA SER A 95 6.50 -12.26 -0.97
C SER A 95 5.52 -11.38 -0.20
N ILE A 96 5.32 -10.11 -0.60
CA ILE A 96 4.35 -9.22 0.03
C ILE A 96 2.94 -9.80 -0.11
N SER A 97 2.55 -10.23 -1.32
CA SER A 97 1.22 -10.82 -1.55
C SER A 97 1.00 -12.07 -0.70
N SER A 98 1.97 -12.99 -0.64
CA SER A 98 1.83 -14.20 0.17
C SER A 98 1.75 -13.87 1.66
N THR A 99 2.60 -12.98 2.18
CA THR A 99 2.55 -12.57 3.59
C THR A 99 1.19 -11.99 3.97
N LEU A 100 0.65 -11.06 3.17
CA LEU A 100 -0.67 -10.47 3.44
C LEU A 100 -1.81 -11.51 3.42
N LEU A 101 -1.77 -12.48 2.51
CA LEU A 101 -2.77 -13.54 2.44
C LEU A 101 -2.61 -14.56 3.57
N ASP A 102 -1.39 -14.90 3.93
CA ASP A 102 -1.07 -15.81 5.03
C ASP A 102 -1.47 -15.21 6.38
N ASP A 103 -1.27 -13.91 6.58
CA ASP A 103 -1.72 -13.19 7.80
C ASP A 103 -3.23 -13.27 7.98
N VAL A 104 -4.02 -13.22 6.89
CA VAL A 104 -5.47 -13.39 6.96
C VAL A 104 -5.87 -14.80 7.39
N VAL A 105 -5.14 -15.82 6.91
CA VAL A 105 -5.45 -17.22 7.20
C VAL A 105 -4.95 -17.64 8.59
N SER A 106 -3.79 -17.10 9.01
CA SER A 106 -3.10 -17.48 10.24
C SER A 106 -3.53 -16.67 11.48
N ALA A 107 -4.26 -15.55 11.28
CA ALA A 107 -4.75 -14.75 12.40
C ALA A 107 -5.67 -15.57 13.34
N VAL A 108 -5.27 -15.70 14.60
CA VAL A 108 -5.99 -16.51 15.59
C VAL A 108 -6.37 -15.67 16.80
N GLY A 109 -7.67 -15.67 17.11
CA GLY A 109 -8.22 -15.02 18.30
C GLY A 109 -8.19 -15.91 19.54
N THR A 110 -8.36 -15.30 20.71
CA THR A 110 -8.37 -15.98 22.01
C THR A 110 -9.78 -16.31 22.53
N GLY A 111 -10.85 -15.74 21.92
CA GLY A 111 -12.24 -15.93 22.30
C GLY A 111 -12.94 -17.13 21.66
N GLN A 112 -14.25 -17.07 21.55
CA GLN A 112 -15.04 -18.03 20.77
C GLN A 112 -14.79 -17.83 19.26
N THR A 113 -14.58 -16.59 18.85
CA THR A 113 -14.20 -16.21 17.50
C THR A 113 -12.69 -16.34 17.33
N LYS A 114 -12.26 -17.37 16.66
CA LYS A 114 -10.83 -17.71 16.53
C LYS A 114 -10.23 -17.34 15.19
N LEU A 115 -11.01 -17.28 14.13
CA LEU A 115 -10.52 -17.09 12.77
C LEU A 115 -11.22 -15.94 12.08
N LEU A 116 -10.50 -15.21 11.23
CA LEU A 116 -11.06 -14.14 10.40
C LEU A 116 -12.15 -14.63 9.45
N SER A 117 -12.09 -15.90 9.03
CA SER A 117 -13.13 -16.52 8.21
C SER A 117 -14.49 -16.63 8.91
N GLN A 118 -14.51 -16.73 10.23
CA GLN A 118 -15.74 -16.68 11.05
C GLN A 118 -16.33 -15.26 11.07
N LEU A 119 -15.50 -14.23 10.88
CA LEU A 119 -15.93 -12.84 10.71
C LEU A 119 -16.32 -12.51 9.27
N GLY A 120 -16.29 -13.48 8.37
CA GLY A 120 -16.61 -13.27 6.96
C GLY A 120 -15.45 -12.77 6.10
N ILE A 121 -14.23 -12.65 6.64
CA ILE A 121 -13.04 -12.27 5.86
C ILE A 121 -12.39 -13.55 5.35
N GLN A 122 -12.32 -13.72 4.03
CA GLN A 122 -11.80 -14.94 3.40
C GLN A 122 -10.92 -14.61 2.20
N THR A 123 -9.94 -15.47 1.94
CA THR A 123 -9.12 -15.42 0.72
C THR A 123 -9.82 -16.15 -0.41
N THR A 124 -9.72 -15.63 -1.62
CA THR A 124 -10.21 -16.25 -2.85
C THR A 124 -9.10 -17.00 -3.57
N ARG A 125 -9.45 -17.87 -4.51
CA ARG A 125 -8.48 -18.57 -5.38
C ARG A 125 -7.67 -17.60 -6.27
N ASN A 126 -8.19 -16.40 -6.49
CA ASN A 126 -7.55 -15.37 -7.30
C ASN A 126 -6.59 -14.49 -6.50
N GLY A 127 -6.34 -14.80 -5.22
CA GLY A 127 -5.44 -14.02 -4.37
C GLY A 127 -6.02 -12.66 -3.95
N THR A 128 -7.34 -12.56 -3.84
CA THR A 128 -8.05 -11.40 -3.29
C THR A 128 -8.77 -11.77 -2.01
N LEU A 129 -9.25 -10.78 -1.26
CA LEU A 129 -10.04 -10.96 -0.06
C LEU A 129 -11.51 -10.67 -0.35
N THR A 130 -12.40 -11.42 0.30
CA THR A 130 -13.84 -11.12 0.35
C THR A 130 -14.26 -10.87 1.78
N PHE A 131 -15.33 -10.09 1.95
CA PHE A 131 -15.90 -9.79 3.24
C PHE A 131 -17.42 -9.94 3.23
N ASP A 132 -17.94 -10.65 4.24
CA ASP A 132 -19.36 -10.87 4.49
C ASP A 132 -19.75 -10.17 5.80
N SER A 133 -20.37 -9.01 5.69
CA SER A 133 -20.79 -8.19 6.82
C SER A 133 -21.83 -8.86 7.71
N SER A 134 -22.62 -9.80 7.19
CA SER A 134 -23.65 -10.51 7.95
C SER A 134 -23.01 -11.48 8.95
N LYS A 135 -21.92 -12.14 8.58
CA LYS A 135 -21.13 -12.99 9.48
C LYS A 135 -20.49 -12.17 10.58
N LEU A 136 -19.92 -11.01 10.25
CA LEU A 136 -19.37 -10.09 11.25
C LEU A 136 -20.43 -9.65 12.24
N ALA A 137 -21.60 -9.20 11.77
CA ALA A 137 -22.70 -8.76 12.64
C ALA A 137 -23.12 -9.86 13.63
N THR A 138 -23.24 -11.09 13.16
CA THR A 138 -23.55 -12.24 14.02
C THR A 138 -22.45 -12.49 15.05
N ALA A 139 -21.19 -12.48 14.64
CA ALA A 139 -20.06 -12.72 15.54
C ALA A 139 -19.95 -11.61 16.61
N VAL A 140 -20.15 -10.33 16.24
CA VAL A 140 -20.15 -9.20 17.17
C VAL A 140 -21.24 -9.31 18.23
N GLN A 141 -22.42 -9.87 17.90
CA GLN A 141 -23.48 -10.13 18.86
C GLN A 141 -23.15 -11.27 19.82
N GLN A 142 -22.46 -12.29 19.35
CA GLN A 142 -22.13 -13.50 20.14
C GLN A 142 -20.88 -13.30 21.01
N ASP A 143 -19.85 -12.67 20.50
CA ASP A 143 -18.54 -12.49 21.15
C ASP A 143 -17.91 -11.15 20.78
N PRO A 144 -18.44 -10.02 21.27
CA PRO A 144 -17.95 -8.68 20.89
C PRO A 144 -16.49 -8.46 21.29
N GLN A 145 -16.05 -9.04 22.42
CA GLN A 145 -14.67 -8.88 22.88
C GLN A 145 -13.67 -9.73 22.09
N GLY A 146 -14.04 -10.98 21.79
CA GLY A 146 -13.22 -11.84 20.93
C GLY A 146 -13.07 -11.27 19.51
N VAL A 147 -14.15 -10.74 18.93
CA VAL A 147 -14.12 -10.06 17.63
C VAL A 147 -13.21 -8.83 17.69
N ALA A 148 -13.35 -7.96 18.71
CA ALA A 148 -12.53 -6.76 18.85
C ALA A 148 -11.03 -7.12 19.02
N SER A 149 -10.73 -8.12 19.82
CA SER A 149 -9.35 -8.61 20.02
C SER A 149 -8.74 -9.16 18.73
N LEU A 150 -9.47 -10.02 18.00
CA LEU A 150 -9.01 -10.61 16.75
C LEU A 150 -8.78 -9.55 15.67
N LEU A 151 -9.75 -8.64 15.48
CA LEU A 151 -9.64 -7.58 14.47
C LEU A 151 -8.53 -6.58 14.79
N SER A 152 -8.39 -6.18 16.07
CA SER A 152 -7.31 -5.26 16.46
C SER A 152 -5.93 -5.90 16.35
N GLY A 153 -5.79 -7.17 16.70
CA GLY A 153 -4.55 -7.94 16.51
C GLY A 153 -4.17 -8.04 15.05
N PHE A 154 -5.11 -8.41 14.19
CA PHE A 154 -4.90 -8.50 12.75
C PHE A 154 -4.55 -7.13 12.16
N ALA A 155 -5.33 -6.09 12.45
CA ALA A 155 -5.06 -4.74 11.93
C ALA A 155 -3.69 -4.22 12.36
N LYS A 156 -3.30 -4.48 13.63
CA LYS A 156 -1.97 -4.12 14.13
C LYS A 156 -0.86 -4.90 13.42
N GLY A 157 -1.03 -6.18 13.18
CA GLY A 157 -0.07 -7.00 12.41
C GLY A 157 0.17 -6.43 11.01
N VAL A 158 -0.91 -6.11 10.28
CA VAL A 158 -0.83 -5.47 8.97
C VAL A 158 -0.15 -4.10 9.04
N GLU A 159 -0.48 -3.28 10.04
CA GLU A 159 0.15 -1.97 10.25
C GLU A 159 1.65 -2.09 10.51
N ASP A 160 2.03 -2.97 11.43
CA ASP A 160 3.43 -3.20 11.80
C ASP A 160 4.24 -3.72 10.59
N TYR A 161 3.68 -4.66 9.83
CA TYR A 161 4.29 -5.14 8.58
C TYR A 161 4.46 -4.01 7.56
N ALA A 162 3.41 -3.23 7.31
CA ALA A 162 3.46 -2.11 6.36
C ALA A 162 4.51 -1.07 6.77
N LYS A 163 4.55 -0.69 8.05
CA LYS A 163 5.55 0.24 8.60
C LYS A 163 6.97 -0.31 8.47
N ALA A 164 7.18 -1.58 8.79
CA ALA A 164 8.48 -2.21 8.66
C ALA A 164 8.94 -2.25 7.19
N ALA A 165 8.05 -2.65 6.27
CA ALA A 165 8.37 -2.76 4.84
C ALA A 165 8.68 -1.40 4.19
N THR A 166 8.01 -0.32 4.63
CA THR A 166 8.14 1.04 4.06
C THR A 166 9.07 1.97 4.84
N SER A 167 9.64 1.53 5.96
CA SER A 167 10.62 2.30 6.73
C SER A 167 11.84 2.68 5.87
N SER A 168 12.68 3.60 6.35
CA SER A 168 13.90 4.05 5.63
C SER A 168 14.87 2.92 5.30
N SER A 169 14.86 1.82 6.08
CA SER A 169 15.62 0.59 5.88
C SER A 169 14.74 -0.60 5.49
N GLY A 170 13.46 -0.38 5.21
CA GLY A 170 12.50 -1.41 4.88
C GLY A 170 12.75 -2.07 3.52
N THR A 171 12.19 -3.26 3.37
CA THR A 171 12.40 -4.08 2.16
C THR A 171 11.93 -3.40 0.89
N VAL A 172 10.76 -2.74 0.92
CA VAL A 172 10.20 -2.01 -0.23
C VAL A 172 11.06 -0.78 -0.56
N THR A 173 11.45 -0.01 0.47
CA THR A 173 12.30 1.18 0.29
C THR A 173 13.66 0.81 -0.29
N ASN A 174 14.28 -0.25 0.22
CA ASN A 174 15.58 -0.72 -0.29
C ASN A 174 15.46 -1.27 -1.72
N ALA A 175 14.41 -2.02 -2.04
CA ALA A 175 14.16 -2.48 -3.39
C ALA A 175 13.98 -1.31 -4.38
N ALA A 176 13.22 -0.28 -4.00
CA ALA A 176 13.05 0.92 -4.81
C ALA A 176 14.37 1.66 -5.04
N LYS A 177 15.21 1.82 -3.99
CA LYS A 177 16.55 2.41 -4.11
C LYS A 177 17.45 1.59 -5.05
N SER A 178 17.46 0.27 -4.90
CA SER A 178 18.27 -0.62 -5.75
C SER A 178 17.84 -0.56 -7.21
N ALA A 179 16.53 -0.54 -7.48
CA ALA A 179 15.99 -0.38 -8.83
C ALA A 179 16.38 0.98 -9.44
N GLY A 180 16.31 2.07 -8.65
CA GLY A 180 16.78 3.39 -9.10
C GLY A 180 18.28 3.42 -9.45
N GLN A 181 19.12 2.82 -8.61
CA GLN A 181 20.55 2.71 -8.87
C GLN A 181 20.85 1.87 -10.11
N GLU A 182 20.11 0.78 -10.33
CA GLU A 182 20.25 -0.03 -11.52
C GLU A 182 19.86 0.75 -12.79
N ALA A 183 18.75 1.51 -12.73
CA ALA A 183 18.33 2.37 -13.83
C ALA A 183 19.42 3.43 -14.18
N THR A 184 20.02 4.07 -13.17
CA THR A 184 21.13 5.02 -13.36
C THR A 184 22.34 4.33 -14.01
N ARG A 185 22.78 3.16 -13.49
CA ARG A 185 23.90 2.41 -14.09
C ARG A 185 23.64 2.05 -15.56
N ARG A 186 22.40 1.67 -15.89
CA ARG A 186 22.05 1.35 -17.28
C ARG A 186 22.08 2.60 -18.18
N GLN A 187 21.65 3.74 -17.65
CA GLN A 187 21.73 5.00 -18.38
C GLN A 187 23.20 5.38 -18.65
N ASP A 188 24.06 5.31 -17.62
CA ASP A 188 25.49 5.59 -17.78
C ASP A 188 26.16 4.67 -18.84
N GLN A 189 25.73 3.40 -18.92
CA GLN A 189 26.21 2.46 -19.93
C GLN A 189 25.74 2.85 -21.35
N ILE A 190 24.50 3.32 -21.48
CA ILE A 190 23.95 3.81 -22.75
C ILE A 190 24.74 5.04 -23.21
N ASP A 191 24.94 6.02 -22.33
CA ASP A 191 25.67 7.25 -22.61
C ASP A 191 27.12 6.95 -23.02
N ALA A 192 27.79 6.04 -22.32
CA ALA A 192 29.15 5.60 -22.69
C ALA A 192 29.18 4.85 -24.03
N PHE A 193 28.13 4.11 -24.36
CA PHE A 193 28.00 3.46 -25.66
C PHE A 193 27.80 4.49 -26.78
N GLU A 194 26.95 5.49 -26.57
CA GLU A 194 26.72 6.57 -27.54
C GLU A 194 28.02 7.36 -27.84
N VAL A 195 28.79 7.70 -26.79
CA VAL A 195 30.12 8.34 -26.97
C VAL A 195 31.05 7.47 -27.83
N ARG A 196 31.08 6.15 -27.57
CA ARG A 196 31.91 5.24 -28.40
C ARG A 196 31.43 5.17 -29.83
N MET A 197 30.12 5.14 -30.05
CA MET A 197 29.55 5.10 -31.40
C MET A 197 29.85 6.37 -32.19
N ALA A 198 29.74 7.55 -31.53
CA ALA A 198 30.12 8.82 -32.18
C ALA A 198 31.60 8.89 -32.54
N ALA A 199 32.50 8.40 -31.67
CA ALA A 199 33.93 8.31 -31.96
C ALA A 199 34.22 7.35 -33.10
N LEU A 200 33.54 6.19 -33.14
CA LEU A 200 33.66 5.21 -34.23
C LEU A 200 33.16 5.79 -35.56
N GLU A 201 32.02 6.46 -35.58
CA GLU A 201 31.49 7.18 -36.74
C GLU A 201 32.52 8.20 -37.25
N THR A 202 33.06 9.03 -36.38
CA THR A 202 34.10 10.01 -36.73
C THR A 202 35.31 9.35 -37.33
N SER A 203 35.78 8.25 -36.75
CA SER A 203 36.90 7.46 -37.28
C SER A 203 36.64 6.89 -38.69
N TYR A 204 35.44 6.34 -38.90
CA TYR A 204 35.08 5.84 -40.23
C TYR A 204 34.95 6.97 -41.25
N ARG A 205 34.33 8.10 -40.90
CA ARG A 205 34.27 9.29 -41.80
C ARG A 205 35.67 9.75 -42.20
N ALA A 206 36.62 9.82 -41.28
CA ALA A 206 38.00 10.16 -41.55
C ALA A 206 38.69 9.14 -42.49
N LYS A 207 38.46 7.83 -42.27
CA LYS A 207 39.01 6.78 -43.14
C LYS A 207 38.44 6.87 -44.58
N PHE A 208 37.14 7.11 -44.72
CA PHE A 208 36.52 7.28 -46.04
C PHE A 208 37.02 8.54 -46.75
N ALA A 209 37.17 9.66 -46.04
CA ALA A 209 37.75 10.88 -46.61
C ALA A 209 39.20 10.66 -47.06
N ALA A 210 40.02 9.94 -46.29
CA ALA A 210 41.38 9.57 -46.71
C ALA A 210 41.38 8.66 -47.95
N LEU A 211 40.46 7.68 -48.02
CA LEU A 211 40.31 6.80 -49.16
C LEU A 211 39.91 7.60 -50.43
N ASP A 212 38.97 8.51 -50.33
CA ASP A 212 38.54 9.38 -51.42
C ASP A 212 39.70 10.27 -51.91
N SER A 213 40.52 10.78 -50.99
CA SER A 213 41.75 11.54 -51.38
C SER A 213 42.73 10.68 -52.15
N VAL A 214 42.98 9.42 -51.72
CA VAL A 214 43.86 8.47 -52.44
C VAL A 214 43.29 8.13 -53.81
N LEU A 215 42.00 7.85 -53.92
CA LEU A 215 41.34 7.59 -55.21
C LEU A 215 41.40 8.79 -56.15
N GLY A 216 41.24 10.01 -55.60
CA GLY A 216 41.42 11.25 -56.35
C GLY A 216 42.83 11.39 -56.92
N SER A 217 43.86 11.11 -56.14
CA SER A 217 45.27 11.17 -56.58
C SER A 217 45.58 10.08 -57.60
N LEU A 218 45.05 8.86 -57.44
CA LEU A 218 45.19 7.79 -58.41
C LEU A 218 44.55 8.15 -59.82
N LYS A 219 43.34 8.76 -59.79
CA LYS A 219 42.69 9.25 -61.00
C LYS A 219 43.51 10.34 -61.71
N GLN A 220 44.10 11.26 -60.94
CA GLN A 220 45.01 12.29 -61.52
C GLN A 220 46.25 11.66 -62.17
N GLN A 221 46.88 10.67 -61.52
CA GLN A 221 48.01 9.94 -62.08
C GLN A 221 47.63 9.19 -63.35
N GLN A 222 46.47 8.51 -63.34
CA GLN A 222 45.95 7.83 -64.52
C GLN A 222 45.72 8.80 -65.68
N SER A 223 45.12 9.99 -65.41
CA SER A 223 44.91 11.01 -66.42
C SER A 223 46.25 11.56 -66.99
N ALA A 224 47.25 11.77 -66.12
CA ALA A 224 48.58 12.22 -66.55
C ALA A 224 49.27 11.19 -67.43
N VAL A 225 49.20 9.89 -67.14
CA VAL A 225 49.74 8.81 -67.98
C VAL A 225 49.00 8.73 -69.31
N SER A 226 47.65 8.81 -69.29
CA SER A 226 46.85 8.79 -70.55
C SER A 226 47.10 9.99 -71.45
N SER A 227 47.55 11.12 -70.89
CA SER A 227 47.89 12.32 -71.71
C SER A 227 49.35 12.35 -72.21
N ALA A 228 50.21 11.42 -71.70
CA ALA A 228 51.61 11.29 -72.09
C ALA A 228 51.85 10.19 -73.13
N ILE A 229 50.79 9.47 -73.54
CA ILE A 229 50.80 8.47 -74.63
C ILE A 229 50.03 9.05 -75.85
#